data_dc0ea2e6988df100de63ae10c6af995e
#
_entry.id   dc0ea2e6988df100de63ae10c6af995e
#
_cell.length_a   1.000
_cell.length_b   1.000
_cell.length_c   1.000
_cell.angle_alpha   90.00
_cell.angle_beta   90.00
_cell.angle_gamma   90.00
#
_symmetry.space_group_name_H-M   'P 1'
#
loop_
_entity.id
_entity.type
_entity.pdbx_description
1 polymer ?
#
loop_
_entity_poly.entity_id
_entity_poly.type
_entity_poly.pdbx_seq_one_letter_code
_entity_poly.pdbx_strand_id
1 'polypeptide(L)'
;MLTGMLGLPLAASAVGKWAEGPVHWSQARRDSAEIAPTPETTPEAVIQVYAARAWSWRGIFGVHTWIAVKQPSAAHYTRFEVMGWQLRHSNTAVRATNGNPDGYWFGSKPDLLRDIRGPEAEPLIPRIFAAANSYPHAASYRIWPGPNSNTFTAHIARAVPEL
;
A
#
# COMPACT_ATOMS: atom_id res chain seq x y z
N MET A 1 14.52 13.07 29.27
CA MET A 1 13.37 13.85 28.78
C MET A 1 12.89 13.49 27.37
N LEU A 2 13.29 12.32 26.78
CA LEU A 2 12.85 11.90 25.43
C LEU A 2 11.58 11.03 25.43
N THR A 3 11.21 10.44 26.55
CA THR A 3 10.07 9.52 26.65
C THR A 3 8.69 10.20 26.56
N GLY A 4 8.59 11.49 26.83
CA GLY A 4 7.32 12.22 26.78
C GLY A 4 6.88 12.63 25.37
N MET A 5 7.81 12.79 24.42
CA MET A 5 7.49 13.28 23.06
C MET A 5 6.93 12.20 22.12
N LEU A 6 7.22 10.94 22.36
CA LEU A 6 6.71 9.83 21.55
C LEU A 6 5.35 9.30 22.05
N GLY A 7 5.03 9.50 23.31
CA GLY A 7 3.77 9.02 23.90
C GLY A 7 2.55 9.83 23.49
N LEU A 8 2.69 11.13 23.27
CA LEU A 8 1.57 12.01 22.92
C LEU A 8 0.95 11.71 21.53
N PRO A 9 1.71 11.56 20.45
CA PRO A 9 1.12 11.22 19.15
C PRO A 9 0.53 9.80 19.11
N LEU A 10 1.07 8.85 19.87
CA LEU A 10 0.49 7.51 20.01
C LEU A 10 -0.81 7.54 20.80
N ALA A 11 -0.87 8.29 21.89
CA ALA A 11 -2.09 8.47 22.67
C ALA A 11 -3.18 9.19 21.88
N ALA A 12 -2.84 10.24 21.13
CA ALA A 12 -3.78 10.96 20.27
C ALA A 12 -4.33 10.06 19.14
N SER A 13 -3.48 9.23 18.52
CA SER A 13 -3.89 8.25 17.53
C SER A 13 -4.81 7.16 18.10
N ALA A 14 -4.57 6.74 19.34
CA ALA A 14 -5.41 5.79 20.04
C ALA A 14 -6.79 6.39 20.36
N VAL A 15 -6.84 7.58 20.92
CA VAL A 15 -8.10 8.28 21.27
C VAL A 15 -8.95 8.53 20.04
N GLY A 16 -8.37 8.98 18.91
CA GLY A 16 -9.10 9.17 17.65
C GLY A 16 -9.75 7.89 17.13
N LYS A 17 -9.05 6.77 17.17
CA LYS A 17 -9.58 5.45 16.76
C LYS A 17 -10.66 4.91 17.68
N TRP A 18 -10.64 5.25 18.95
CA TRP A 18 -11.70 4.85 19.90
C TRP A 18 -12.96 5.69 19.74
N ALA A 19 -12.83 6.96 19.33
CA ALA A 19 -13.97 7.86 19.14
C ALA A 19 -14.81 7.52 17.88
N GLU A 20 -14.21 6.89 16.86
CA GLU A 20 -14.90 6.54 15.60
C GLU A 20 -15.83 5.30 15.72
N GLY A 21 -15.80 4.57 16.85
CA GLY A 21 -16.55 3.34 17.01
C GLY A 21 -16.11 2.20 16.07
N PRO A 22 -16.52 0.95 16.30
CA PRO A 22 -16.11 -0.18 15.46
C PRO A 22 -16.92 -0.22 14.18
N VAL A 23 -16.47 0.45 13.11
CA VAL A 23 -16.99 0.24 11.76
C VAL A 23 -16.68 -1.19 11.34
N HIS A 24 -17.72 -1.95 10.93
CA HIS A 24 -17.51 -3.31 10.44
C HIS A 24 -16.64 -3.27 9.18
N TRP A 25 -15.67 -4.19 9.04
CA TRP A 25 -14.70 -4.21 7.94
C TRP A 25 -15.33 -4.16 6.54
N SER A 26 -16.55 -4.72 6.37
CA SER A 26 -17.27 -4.72 5.09
C SER A 26 -17.83 -3.35 4.70
N GLN A 27 -18.05 -2.47 5.68
CA GLN A 27 -18.60 -1.11 5.49
C GLN A 27 -17.52 -0.04 5.44
N ALA A 28 -16.29 -0.40 5.75
CA ALA A 28 -15.18 0.53 5.73
C ALA A 28 -14.88 1.04 4.31
N ARG A 29 -14.64 2.34 4.17
CA ARG A 29 -14.31 3.01 2.90
C ARG A 29 -13.14 2.34 2.20
N ARG A 30 -13.27 2.20 0.86
CA ARG A 30 -12.23 1.70 -0.05
C ARG A 30 -12.21 2.46 -1.38
N ASP A 31 -13.04 3.49 -1.50
CA ASP A 31 -13.07 4.39 -2.65
C ASP A 31 -11.74 5.15 -2.78
N SER A 32 -11.53 5.83 -3.90
CA SER A 32 -10.34 6.65 -4.14
C SER A 32 -10.24 7.77 -3.11
N ALA A 33 -9.02 8.09 -2.71
CA ALA A 33 -8.68 9.27 -1.92
C ALA A 33 -8.37 10.49 -2.80
N GLU A 34 -8.53 10.36 -4.14
CA GLU A 34 -8.31 11.41 -5.16
C GLU A 34 -6.86 11.97 -5.12
N ILE A 35 -5.89 11.09 -4.85
CA ILE A 35 -4.46 11.43 -4.82
C ILE A 35 -3.81 11.09 -6.15
N ALA A 36 -4.16 9.92 -6.71
CA ALA A 36 -3.59 9.46 -7.98
C ALA A 36 -4.14 10.26 -9.17
N PRO A 37 -3.31 10.59 -10.15
CA PRO A 37 -3.81 11.20 -11.37
C PRO A 37 -4.71 10.22 -12.15
N THR A 38 -5.75 10.74 -12.78
CA THR A 38 -6.69 9.92 -13.55
C THR A 38 -6.02 9.40 -14.83
N PRO A 39 -6.19 8.13 -15.18
CA PRO A 39 -5.57 7.56 -16.38
C PRO A 39 -5.92 8.31 -17.66
N GLU A 40 -7.15 8.78 -17.77
CA GLU A 40 -7.70 9.44 -18.95
C GLU A 40 -6.98 10.76 -19.28
N THR A 41 -6.50 11.47 -18.27
CA THR A 41 -5.82 12.76 -18.42
C THR A 41 -4.31 12.67 -18.26
N THR A 42 -3.79 11.47 -17.98
CA THR A 42 -2.37 11.25 -17.70
C THR A 42 -1.82 10.17 -18.63
N PRO A 43 -1.36 10.56 -19.85
CA PRO A 43 -0.83 9.58 -20.81
C PRO A 43 0.52 8.99 -20.42
N GLU A 44 1.25 9.67 -19.56
CA GLU A 44 2.58 9.26 -19.09
C GLU A 44 2.54 8.05 -18.16
N ALA A 45 3.69 7.38 -17.99
CA ALA A 45 3.89 6.37 -16.97
C ALA A 45 3.80 6.97 -15.56
N VAL A 46 3.26 6.21 -14.61
CA VAL A 46 3.16 6.64 -13.20
C VAL A 46 3.51 5.47 -12.29
N ILE A 47 4.33 5.74 -11.27
CA ILE A 47 4.61 4.83 -10.16
C ILE A 47 4.36 5.58 -8.86
N GLN A 48 3.55 5.01 -8.00
CA GLN A 48 3.22 5.60 -6.70
C GLN A 48 3.33 4.55 -5.59
N VAL A 49 3.96 4.93 -4.48
CA VAL A 49 4.07 4.10 -3.28
C VAL A 49 3.21 4.74 -2.20
N TYR A 50 2.40 3.93 -1.57
CA TYR A 50 1.45 4.36 -0.57
C TYR A 50 1.60 3.62 0.75
N ALA A 51 1.21 4.30 1.83
CA ALA A 51 1.02 3.71 3.15
C ALA A 51 -0.29 4.20 3.75
N ALA A 52 -1.00 3.33 4.45
CA ALA A 52 -2.17 3.71 5.24
C ALA A 52 -2.16 2.99 6.59
N ARG A 53 -2.76 3.61 7.61
CA ARG A 53 -2.90 2.96 8.92
C ARG A 53 -3.58 1.60 8.78
N ALA A 54 -3.01 0.59 9.41
CA ALA A 54 -3.61 -0.74 9.43
C ALA A 54 -4.99 -0.70 10.12
N TRP A 55 -5.88 -1.61 9.70
CA TRP A 55 -7.25 -1.64 10.22
C TRP A 55 -7.31 -1.97 11.71
N SER A 56 -8.27 -1.32 12.41
CA SER A 56 -8.54 -1.52 13.83
C SER A 56 -7.34 -1.10 14.72
N TRP A 57 -7.21 -1.67 15.90
CA TRP A 57 -6.14 -1.37 16.87
C TRP A 57 -4.71 -1.49 16.29
N ARG A 58 -4.53 -2.32 15.25
CA ARG A 58 -3.22 -2.46 14.57
C ARG A 58 -2.74 -1.16 13.95
N GLY A 59 -3.65 -0.29 13.55
CA GLY A 59 -3.33 1.02 12.98
C GLY A 59 -2.68 2.00 13.97
N ILE A 60 -2.64 1.67 15.26
CA ILE A 60 -1.90 2.44 16.27
C ILE A 60 -0.39 2.28 16.04
N PHE A 61 0.05 1.06 15.67
CA PHE A 61 1.45 0.68 15.61
C PHE A 61 1.94 0.33 14.19
N GLY A 62 1.04 0.10 13.26
CA GLY A 62 1.40 -0.40 11.95
C GLY A 62 0.68 0.26 10.79
N VAL A 63 1.33 0.18 9.63
CA VAL A 63 0.79 0.63 8.35
C VAL A 63 0.71 -0.55 7.38
N HIS A 64 -0.22 -0.46 6.44
CA HIS A 64 -0.25 -1.28 5.24
C HIS A 64 0.34 -0.48 4.10
N THR A 65 1.26 -1.08 3.34
CA THR A 65 1.91 -0.44 2.21
C THR A 65 1.60 -1.17 0.90
N TRP A 66 1.58 -0.42 -0.21
CA TRP A 66 1.39 -0.96 -1.56
C TRP A 66 2.06 -0.07 -2.60
N ILE A 67 2.19 -0.62 -3.81
CA ILE A 67 2.72 0.10 -4.97
C ILE A 67 1.67 0.05 -6.07
N ALA A 68 1.40 1.19 -6.68
CA ALA A 68 0.54 1.32 -7.84
C ALA A 68 1.36 1.81 -9.04
N VAL A 69 1.20 1.14 -10.18
CA VAL A 69 1.89 1.50 -11.43
C VAL A 69 0.89 1.65 -12.56
N LYS A 70 1.14 2.60 -13.45
CA LYS A 70 0.41 2.78 -14.70
C LYS A 70 1.41 2.90 -15.84
N GLN A 71 1.32 2.01 -16.82
CA GLN A 71 2.13 2.12 -18.04
C GLN A 71 1.70 3.33 -18.88
N PRO A 72 2.56 3.82 -19.79
CA PRO A 72 2.17 4.87 -20.73
C PRO A 72 0.88 4.47 -21.46
N SER A 73 -0.05 5.41 -21.55
CA SER A 73 -1.36 5.25 -22.22
C SER A 73 -2.25 4.12 -21.69
N ALA A 74 -1.90 3.50 -20.56
CA ALA A 74 -2.74 2.49 -19.94
C ALA A 74 -4.01 3.12 -19.33
N ALA A 75 -5.15 2.45 -19.53
CA ALA A 75 -6.44 2.88 -19.00
C ALA A 75 -6.62 2.61 -17.49
N HIS A 76 -5.71 1.84 -16.88
CA HIS A 76 -5.82 1.44 -15.48
C HIS A 76 -4.46 1.39 -14.80
N TYR A 77 -4.48 1.58 -13.49
CA TYR A 77 -3.37 1.23 -12.63
C TYR A 77 -3.36 -0.26 -12.31
N THR A 78 -2.17 -0.82 -12.15
CA THR A 78 -1.97 -2.12 -11.48
C THR A 78 -1.47 -1.85 -10.07
N ARG A 79 -2.21 -2.30 -9.06
CA ARG A 79 -1.85 -2.20 -7.65
C ARG A 79 -1.25 -3.51 -7.16
N PHE A 80 -0.04 -3.45 -6.62
CA PHE A 80 0.69 -4.56 -6.01
C PHE A 80 0.66 -4.45 -4.49
N GLU A 81 0.20 -5.50 -3.84
CA GLU A 81 0.15 -5.59 -2.38
C GLU A 81 0.19 -7.04 -1.91
N VAL A 82 0.42 -7.30 -0.64
CA VAL A 82 0.24 -8.63 -0.05
C VAL A 82 -0.84 -8.62 1.01
N MET A 83 -1.66 -9.67 1.00
CA MET A 83 -2.80 -9.82 1.89
C MET A 83 -2.86 -11.23 2.48
N GLY A 84 -2.76 -11.34 3.80
CA GLY A 84 -2.76 -12.65 4.47
C GLY A 84 -4.02 -13.48 4.25
N TRP A 85 -5.19 -12.84 4.12
CA TRP A 85 -6.45 -13.58 3.86
C TRP A 85 -6.52 -14.18 2.45
N GLN A 86 -5.72 -13.68 1.49
CA GLN A 86 -5.62 -14.25 0.15
C GLN A 86 -5.19 -15.71 0.19
N LEU A 87 -4.32 -16.10 1.12
CA LEU A 87 -3.84 -17.48 1.32
C LEU A 87 -4.95 -18.48 1.66
N ARG A 88 -6.15 -18.03 2.00
CA ARG A 88 -7.31 -18.92 2.20
C ARG A 88 -7.91 -19.41 0.88
N HIS A 89 -7.62 -18.72 -0.23
CA HIS A 89 -8.23 -18.98 -1.54
C HIS A 89 -7.20 -19.07 -2.66
N SER A 90 -5.90 -18.89 -2.33
CA SER A 90 -4.80 -18.85 -3.29
C SER A 90 -3.52 -19.35 -2.63
N ASN A 91 -2.58 -19.83 -3.45
CA ASN A 91 -1.24 -20.24 -2.99
C ASN A 91 -0.28 -19.04 -2.77
N THR A 92 -0.76 -17.81 -2.97
CA THR A 92 0.05 -16.61 -2.82
C THR A 92 -0.69 -15.52 -2.05
N ALA A 93 0.04 -14.83 -1.18
CA ALA A 93 -0.40 -13.60 -0.54
C ALA A 93 -0.25 -12.37 -1.45
N VAL A 94 0.56 -12.48 -2.51
CA VAL A 94 0.79 -11.40 -3.48
C VAL A 94 -0.46 -11.22 -4.33
N ARG A 95 -0.86 -9.96 -4.45
CA ARG A 95 -1.99 -9.55 -5.25
C ARG A 95 -1.57 -8.46 -6.22
N ALA A 96 -1.88 -8.65 -7.49
CA ALA A 96 -1.81 -7.63 -8.52
C ALA A 96 -3.23 -7.43 -9.06
N THR A 97 -3.80 -6.23 -8.92
CA THR A 97 -5.17 -5.93 -9.35
C THR A 97 -5.22 -4.63 -10.12
N ASN A 98 -6.00 -4.64 -11.20
CA ASN A 98 -6.35 -3.42 -11.91
C ASN A 98 -7.42 -2.66 -11.11
N GLY A 99 -7.26 -1.36 -10.98
CA GLY A 99 -8.26 -0.54 -10.33
C GLY A 99 -7.68 0.62 -9.51
N ASN A 100 -8.31 0.90 -8.39
CA ASN A 100 -8.08 2.07 -7.57
C ASN A 100 -6.66 2.09 -6.94
N PRO A 101 -5.75 2.97 -7.40
CA PRO A 101 -4.38 3.02 -6.92
C PRO A 101 -4.26 3.54 -5.48
N ASP A 102 -5.11 4.48 -5.10
CA ASP A 102 -5.03 5.29 -3.88
C ASP A 102 -6.23 5.09 -2.93
N GLY A 103 -6.88 3.94 -3.04
CA GLY A 103 -8.08 3.63 -2.25
C GLY A 103 -7.83 3.68 -0.75
N TYR A 104 -8.82 4.21 -0.03
CA TYR A 104 -8.83 4.14 1.44
C TYR A 104 -8.59 2.69 1.91
N TRP A 105 -7.69 2.51 2.86
CA TRP A 105 -7.42 1.22 3.46
C TRP A 105 -8.34 1.02 4.69
N PHE A 106 -9.47 0.37 4.48
CA PHE A 106 -10.48 0.15 5.53
C PHE A 106 -10.81 1.43 6.32
N GLY A 107 -11.07 2.53 5.60
CA GLY A 107 -11.39 3.83 6.16
C GLY A 107 -10.18 4.73 6.46
N SER A 108 -8.96 4.20 6.45
CA SER A 108 -7.75 5.01 6.63
C SER A 108 -7.32 5.64 5.32
N LYS A 109 -7.17 6.96 5.30
CA LYS A 109 -6.67 7.70 4.13
C LYS A 109 -5.21 7.29 3.88
N PRO A 110 -4.82 6.99 2.62
CA PRO A 110 -3.43 6.72 2.31
C PRO A 110 -2.59 8.00 2.28
N ASP A 111 -1.35 7.85 2.71
CA ASP A 111 -0.27 8.81 2.49
C ASP A 111 0.51 8.38 1.25
N LEU A 112 0.80 9.33 0.36
CA LEU A 112 1.67 9.13 -0.80
C LEU A 112 3.12 9.28 -0.36
N LEU A 113 3.87 8.18 -0.41
CA LEU A 113 5.28 8.15 0.01
C LEU A 113 6.24 8.49 -1.12
N ARG A 114 5.90 8.08 -2.36
CA ARG A 114 6.71 8.30 -3.55
C ARG A 114 5.81 8.47 -4.77
N ASP A 115 6.18 9.39 -5.65
CA ASP A 115 5.53 9.64 -6.94
C ASP A 115 6.61 9.83 -8.02
N ILE A 116 6.66 8.93 -9.00
CA ILE A 116 7.58 8.99 -10.13
C ILE A 116 6.75 8.95 -11.40
N ARG A 117 7.00 9.85 -12.34
CA ARG A 117 6.17 10.00 -13.55
C ARG A 117 7.00 10.13 -14.82
N GLY A 118 6.34 9.87 -15.95
CA GLY A 118 6.91 10.08 -17.28
C GLY A 118 8.09 9.17 -17.59
N PRO A 119 9.09 9.69 -18.35
CA PRO A 119 10.22 8.89 -18.82
C PRO A 119 11.06 8.23 -17.72
N GLU A 120 11.06 8.79 -16.52
CA GLU A 120 11.78 8.22 -15.37
C GLU A 120 11.05 6.96 -14.82
N ALA A 121 9.73 6.92 -14.92
CA ALA A 121 8.92 5.80 -14.45
C ALA A 121 8.97 4.60 -15.41
N GLU A 122 9.02 4.85 -16.72
CA GLU A 122 8.87 3.79 -17.73
C GLU A 122 9.83 2.62 -17.54
N PRO A 123 11.16 2.80 -17.39
CA PRO A 123 12.11 1.69 -17.25
C PRO A 123 11.97 0.97 -15.90
N LEU A 124 11.34 1.58 -14.91
CA LEU A 124 11.19 1.00 -13.57
C LEU A 124 10.00 0.03 -13.50
N ILE A 125 8.95 0.26 -14.28
CA ILE A 125 7.72 -0.56 -14.24
C ILE A 125 8.01 -2.05 -14.49
N PRO A 126 8.73 -2.48 -15.54
CA PRO A 126 9.07 -3.89 -15.73
C PRO A 126 9.86 -4.49 -14.57
N ARG A 127 10.74 -3.70 -13.94
CA ARG A 127 11.53 -4.12 -12.76
C ARG A 127 10.62 -4.34 -11.55
N ILE A 128 9.62 -3.50 -11.35
CA ILE A 128 8.62 -3.67 -10.29
C ILE A 128 7.83 -4.96 -10.49
N PHE A 129 7.35 -5.23 -11.71
CA PHE A 129 6.67 -6.49 -12.04
C PHE A 129 7.54 -7.71 -11.77
N ALA A 130 8.81 -7.69 -12.21
CA ALA A 130 9.76 -8.76 -11.97
C ALA A 130 10.00 -8.98 -10.47
N ALA A 131 10.20 -7.91 -9.70
CA ALA A 131 10.39 -7.97 -8.27
C ALA A 131 9.15 -8.51 -7.54
N ALA A 132 7.94 -8.07 -7.92
CA ALA A 132 6.70 -8.56 -7.34
C ALA A 132 6.50 -10.07 -7.60
N ASN A 133 6.82 -10.53 -8.81
CA ASN A 133 6.71 -11.94 -9.19
C ASN A 133 7.76 -12.83 -8.53
N SER A 134 8.92 -12.28 -8.20
CA SER A 134 10.03 -13.01 -7.53
C SER A 134 9.99 -12.91 -6.01
N TYR A 135 8.91 -12.41 -5.41
CA TYR A 135 8.82 -12.25 -3.97
C TYR A 135 8.95 -13.59 -3.22
N PRO A 136 10.00 -13.79 -2.41
CA PRO A 136 10.32 -15.12 -1.86
C PRO A 136 9.34 -15.59 -0.79
N HIS A 137 8.53 -14.70 -0.23
CA HIS A 137 7.56 -15.02 0.82
C HIS A 137 6.12 -15.01 0.31
N ALA A 138 5.90 -15.23 -0.98
CA ALA A 138 4.57 -15.18 -1.58
C ALA A 138 3.57 -16.15 -0.92
N ALA A 139 4.03 -17.31 -0.45
CA ALA A 139 3.21 -18.34 0.19
C ALA A 139 3.03 -18.16 1.72
N SER A 140 3.48 -17.04 2.28
CA SER A 140 3.40 -16.81 3.73
C SER A 140 3.03 -15.38 4.08
N TYR A 141 2.35 -15.21 5.22
CA TYR A 141 2.01 -13.89 5.74
C TYR A 141 1.95 -13.93 7.26
N ARG A 142 2.67 -13.02 7.90
CA ARG A 142 2.61 -12.80 9.36
C ARG A 142 2.55 -11.31 9.62
N ILE A 143 1.60 -10.89 10.44
CA ILE A 143 1.45 -9.47 10.81
C ILE A 143 2.73 -8.95 11.49
N TRP A 144 3.30 -9.74 12.38
CA TRP A 144 4.54 -9.44 13.10
C TRP A 144 5.33 -10.73 13.35
N PRO A 145 6.65 -10.74 13.19
CA PRO A 145 7.53 -9.68 12.65
C PRO A 145 7.50 -9.57 11.11
N GLY A 146 6.70 -10.33 10.43
CA GLY A 146 6.59 -10.47 8.98
C GLY A 146 6.82 -11.93 8.56
N PRO A 147 6.76 -12.20 7.25
CA PRO A 147 6.58 -11.28 6.11
C PRO A 147 5.16 -10.68 6.04
N ASN A 148 5.07 -9.41 5.67
CA ASN A 148 3.83 -8.63 5.55
C ASN A 148 3.93 -7.60 4.41
N SER A 149 2.99 -6.64 4.31
CA SER A 149 3.00 -5.61 3.25
C SER A 149 4.29 -4.78 3.24
N ASN A 150 4.81 -4.42 4.42
CA ASN A 150 6.04 -3.63 4.50
C ASN A 150 7.26 -4.42 4.01
N THR A 151 7.33 -5.74 4.30
CA THR A 151 8.39 -6.62 3.79
C THR A 151 8.32 -6.76 2.26
N PHE A 152 7.11 -6.81 1.70
CA PHE A 152 6.90 -6.88 0.26
C PHE A 152 7.32 -5.58 -0.44
N THR A 153 6.85 -4.44 0.05
CA THR A 153 7.24 -3.13 -0.51
C THR A 153 8.74 -2.90 -0.38
N ALA A 154 9.34 -3.28 0.75
CA ALA A 154 10.80 -3.21 0.94
C ALA A 154 11.57 -4.16 0.01
N HIS A 155 11.02 -5.34 -0.35
CA HIS A 155 11.61 -6.22 -1.34
C HIS A 155 11.65 -5.56 -2.71
N ILE A 156 10.56 -4.95 -3.15
CA ILE A 156 10.50 -4.23 -4.43
C ILE A 156 11.46 -3.03 -4.41
N ALA A 157 11.47 -2.23 -3.34
CA ALA A 157 12.36 -1.07 -3.24
C ALA A 157 13.86 -1.45 -3.25
N ARG A 158 14.23 -2.64 -2.75
CA ARG A 158 15.62 -3.13 -2.91
C ARG A 158 15.97 -3.52 -4.33
N ALA A 159 15.00 -4.02 -5.11
CA ALA A 159 15.19 -4.34 -6.53
C ALA A 159 15.12 -3.11 -7.43
N VAL A 160 14.43 -2.06 -6.97
CA VAL A 160 14.21 -0.79 -7.66
C VAL A 160 14.54 0.35 -6.70
N PRO A 161 15.83 0.66 -6.46
CA PRO A 161 16.25 1.64 -5.46
C PRO A 161 15.81 3.08 -5.72
N GLU A 162 15.29 3.36 -6.90
CA GLU A 162 14.74 4.66 -7.31
C GLU A 162 13.39 4.97 -6.63
N LEU A 163 12.74 3.96 -6.05
CA LEU A 163 11.45 4.08 -5.33
C LEU A 163 11.55 4.80 -3.99
#